data_e91fdf136bc943957002facd3a2a5106
#
_entry.id   e91fdf136bc943957002facd3a2a5106
#
_cell.length_a   1.000
_cell.length_b   1.000
_cell.length_c   1.000
_cell.angle_alpha   90.00
_cell.angle_beta   90.00
_cell.angle_gamma   90.00
#
_symmetry.space_group_name_H-M   'P 1'
#
loop_
_entity.id
_entity.type
_entity.pdbx_description
1 polymer ?
#
loop_
_entity_poly.entity_id
_entity_poly.type
_entity_poly.pdbx_seq_one_letter_code
_entity_poly.pdbx_strand_id
1 'polypeptide(L)'
;MIESDALQSAMGSDKFDVYTGNANPELARNICRYLGIDLGRAEVFEFSNENIFVRIIDNAREKDVFLIQPTSRPVNQSIMELLIMIDAFKRASAGRITAVVPYYGYGRSDKKDQPRVPITARLIADMMTVAGANRLLTVDLHQGQIQGFFNIPVDELTAVHLLSGHFRQKKIENLVVVTDLGFAKRARTFAQLLEAPLAIVEKRRIGNQDRTEVLNVIGDVKGKRAIIVDDEIDTGGTLIQIVNALQREGVTEMYACATHAVLSDPAVERIAESALREVVVTDSIPIPPEKRGGKIKVISLAPLIAEAIVRIHRGQSVGALFTSEVHVTQEMLLWDVEGDSGRPAPHVDGNPPGSDSDSHFLEDQPPL
;
A
#
# COMPACT_ATOMS: atom_id res chain seq x y z
N MET A 1 24.75 1.44 11.00
CA MET A 1 24.74 1.56 12.48
C MET A 1 24.85 3.00 12.98
N ILE A 2 25.55 3.91 12.27
CA ILE A 2 25.74 5.31 12.71
C ILE A 2 24.50 6.19 12.41
N GLU A 3 23.69 5.88 11.38
CA GLU A 3 22.48 6.64 11.04
C GLU A 3 21.23 6.22 11.83
N SER A 4 21.14 4.96 12.26
CA SER A 4 20.04 4.52 13.13
C SER A 4 20.10 5.22 14.50
N ASP A 5 21.31 5.45 15.02
CA ASP A 5 21.52 6.21 16.26
C ASP A 5 21.24 7.72 16.07
N ALA A 6 21.47 8.24 14.86
CA ALA A 6 21.12 9.61 14.50
C ALA A 6 19.59 9.80 14.37
N LEU A 7 18.87 8.81 13.82
CA LEU A 7 17.41 8.78 13.81
C LEU A 7 16.86 8.70 15.24
N GLN A 8 17.38 7.81 16.09
CA GLN A 8 16.97 7.69 17.49
C GLN A 8 17.32 8.92 18.34
N SER A 9 18.51 9.51 18.14
CA SER A 9 18.91 10.74 18.84
C SER A 9 18.14 11.97 18.38
N ALA A 10 17.67 12.01 17.14
CA ALA A 10 16.88 13.10 16.59
C ALA A 10 15.38 13.00 16.95
N MET A 11 14.91 11.87 17.48
CA MET A 11 13.52 11.66 17.96
C MET A 11 13.28 12.20 19.39
N GLY A 12 14.25 12.91 19.97
CA GLY A 12 14.12 13.56 21.28
C GLY A 12 12.99 14.58 21.29
N SER A 13 11.93 14.30 22.03
CA SER A 13 10.83 15.16 22.48
C SER A 13 9.72 15.55 21.50
N ASP A 14 9.79 15.30 20.22
CA ASP A 14 8.69 15.63 19.31
C ASP A 14 7.62 14.53 19.30
N LYS A 15 6.40 14.93 19.63
CA LYS A 15 5.30 14.01 19.97
C LYS A 15 4.48 13.67 18.73
N PHE A 16 4.83 12.62 18.01
CA PHE A 16 3.91 12.01 17.07
C PHE A 16 3.60 10.57 17.49
N ASP A 17 2.43 10.10 17.12
CA ASP A 17 1.99 8.73 17.36
C ASP A 17 1.51 8.10 16.06
N VAL A 18 1.74 6.80 15.92
CA VAL A 18 1.23 5.98 14.82
C VAL A 18 0.14 5.07 15.36
N TYR A 19 -1.01 5.10 14.73
CA TYR A 19 -2.16 4.23 15.05
C TYR A 19 -2.57 3.43 13.82
N THR A 20 -3.34 2.38 14.02
CA THR A 20 -3.90 1.57 12.95
C THR A 20 -5.35 1.23 13.18
N GLY A 21 -6.11 1.15 12.09
CA GLY A 21 -7.35 0.39 12.09
C GLY A 21 -7.09 -1.09 11.79
N ASN A 22 -8.15 -1.81 11.49
CA ASN A 22 -8.12 -3.26 11.31
C ASN A 22 -7.70 -3.70 9.90
N ALA A 23 -7.62 -2.77 8.91
CA ALA A 23 -7.40 -3.18 7.52
C ALA A 23 -5.97 -3.69 7.26
N ASN A 24 -4.92 -3.14 7.93
CA ASN A 24 -3.55 -3.66 7.79
C ASN A 24 -2.68 -3.38 9.02
N PRO A 25 -2.96 -4.01 10.17
CA PRO A 25 -2.17 -3.79 11.39
C PRO A 25 -0.74 -4.35 11.30
N GLU A 26 -0.47 -5.29 10.39
CA GLU A 26 0.88 -5.82 10.16
C GLU A 26 1.80 -4.72 9.59
N LEU A 27 1.36 -4.01 8.56
CA LEU A 27 2.11 -2.88 8.00
C LEU A 27 2.36 -1.79 9.04
N ALA A 28 1.37 -1.45 9.86
CA ALA A 28 1.53 -0.44 10.91
C ALA A 28 2.58 -0.85 11.96
N ARG A 29 2.56 -2.12 12.40
CA ARG A 29 3.60 -2.66 13.29
C ARG A 29 4.99 -2.63 12.66
N ASN A 30 5.10 -2.92 11.36
CA ASN A 30 6.36 -2.87 10.64
C ASN A 30 6.88 -1.42 10.52
N ILE A 31 6.00 -0.45 10.28
CA ILE A 31 6.34 0.99 10.29
C ILE A 31 6.87 1.38 11.67
N CYS A 32 6.16 1.04 12.75
CA CYS A 32 6.60 1.34 14.11
C CYS A 32 7.94 0.66 14.46
N ARG A 33 8.14 -0.59 14.02
CA ARG A 33 9.42 -1.30 14.20
C ARG A 33 10.57 -0.59 13.49
N TYR A 34 10.36 -0.13 12.26
CA TYR A 34 11.37 0.63 11.52
C TYR A 34 11.70 1.95 12.23
N LEU A 35 10.68 2.64 12.77
CA LEU A 35 10.82 3.89 13.50
C LEU A 35 11.40 3.72 14.92
N GLY A 36 11.39 2.50 15.47
CA GLY A 36 11.80 2.26 16.86
C GLY A 36 10.82 2.82 17.89
N ILE A 37 9.52 2.88 17.57
CA ILE A 37 8.45 3.39 18.44
C ILE A 37 7.38 2.32 18.66
N ASP A 38 6.58 2.51 19.71
CA ASP A 38 5.41 1.68 19.95
C ASP A 38 4.22 2.12 19.10
N LEU A 39 3.38 1.15 18.73
CA LEU A 39 2.10 1.43 18.09
C LEU A 39 1.12 1.98 19.11
N GLY A 40 0.48 3.10 18.80
CA GLY A 40 -0.54 3.72 19.65
C GLY A 40 -1.73 2.78 19.87
N ARG A 41 -2.27 2.79 21.08
CA ARG A 41 -3.34 1.90 21.51
C ARG A 41 -4.71 2.50 21.20
N ALA A 42 -5.48 1.74 20.43
CA ALA A 42 -6.89 2.02 20.16
C ALA A 42 -7.68 0.70 20.15
N GLU A 43 -8.92 0.74 20.59
CA GLU A 43 -9.86 -0.35 20.42
C GLU A 43 -10.74 -0.06 19.22
N VAL A 44 -10.77 -0.98 18.28
CA VAL A 44 -11.59 -0.88 17.06
C VAL A 44 -12.24 -2.24 16.83
N PHE A 45 -13.55 -2.30 16.94
CA PHE A 45 -14.32 -3.53 16.73
C PHE A 45 -15.72 -3.22 16.20
N GLU A 46 -16.38 -4.25 15.73
CA GLU A 46 -17.74 -4.18 15.21
C GLU A 46 -18.72 -4.85 16.16
N PHE A 47 -19.81 -4.16 16.47
CA PHE A 47 -20.91 -4.75 17.21
C PHE A 47 -21.71 -5.75 16.36
N SER A 48 -22.53 -6.58 17.00
CA SER A 48 -23.39 -7.55 16.30
C SER A 48 -24.38 -6.93 15.30
N ASN A 49 -24.64 -5.64 15.41
CA ASN A 49 -25.47 -4.86 14.47
C ASN A 49 -24.64 -4.15 13.38
N GLU A 50 -23.37 -4.57 13.18
CA GLU A 50 -22.44 -4.05 12.20
C GLU A 50 -21.98 -2.59 12.43
N ASN A 51 -22.29 -2.01 13.59
CA ASN A 51 -21.79 -0.68 13.93
C ASN A 51 -20.33 -0.77 14.41
N ILE A 52 -19.46 0.08 13.87
CA ILE A 52 -18.05 0.14 14.26
C ILE A 52 -17.90 0.99 15.52
N PHE A 53 -17.24 0.44 16.53
CA PHE A 53 -16.84 1.13 17.74
C PHE A 53 -15.36 1.48 17.68
N VAL A 54 -15.04 2.72 18.08
CA VAL A 54 -13.65 3.20 18.20
C VAL A 54 -13.45 3.87 19.56
N ARG A 55 -12.40 3.47 20.27
CA ARG A 55 -11.92 4.12 21.49
C ARG A 55 -10.41 4.32 21.43
N ILE A 56 -9.97 5.56 21.51
CA ILE A 56 -8.55 5.90 21.65
C ILE A 56 -8.17 5.73 23.13
N ILE A 57 -7.15 4.90 23.40
CA ILE A 57 -6.72 4.60 24.77
C ILE A 57 -5.63 5.57 25.23
N ASP A 58 -4.68 5.86 24.34
CA ASP A 58 -3.58 6.76 24.66
C ASP A 58 -4.00 8.22 24.53
N ASN A 59 -3.30 9.10 25.25
CA ASN A 59 -3.57 10.53 25.14
C ASN A 59 -3.05 11.08 23.81
N ALA A 60 -3.95 11.44 22.90
CA ALA A 60 -3.66 12.00 21.59
C ALA A 60 -3.69 13.53 21.52
N ARG A 61 -3.97 14.23 22.68
CA ARG A 61 -4.12 15.70 22.70
C ARG A 61 -2.85 16.38 22.24
N GLU A 62 -3.01 17.35 21.30
CA GLU A 62 -1.93 18.17 20.72
C GLU A 62 -0.85 17.36 19.97
N LYS A 63 -1.04 16.04 19.78
CA LYS A 63 -0.08 15.21 19.07
C LYS A 63 -0.31 15.22 17.56
N ASP A 64 0.76 14.96 16.82
CA ASP A 64 0.72 14.64 15.38
C ASP A 64 0.39 13.16 15.20
N VAL A 65 -0.78 12.85 14.72
CA VAL A 65 -1.32 11.50 14.59
C VAL A 65 -1.21 11.01 13.16
N PHE A 66 -0.57 9.86 12.97
CA PHE A 66 -0.52 9.13 11.70
C PHE A 66 -1.38 7.87 11.81
N LEU A 67 -2.50 7.86 11.09
CA LEU A 67 -3.48 6.78 11.14
C LEU A 67 -3.34 5.89 9.90
N ILE A 68 -2.79 4.68 10.09
CA ILE A 68 -2.55 3.71 9.02
C ILE A 68 -3.82 2.90 8.75
N GLN A 69 -4.45 3.11 7.59
CA GLN A 69 -5.65 2.37 7.21
C GLN A 69 -5.81 2.34 5.68
N PRO A 70 -5.34 1.31 4.98
CA PRO A 70 -5.69 1.14 3.58
C PRO A 70 -7.19 0.91 3.44
N THR A 71 -7.80 1.50 2.41
CA THR A 71 -9.22 1.29 2.14
C THR A 71 -9.43 0.10 1.21
N SER A 72 -8.83 -1.04 1.60
CA SER A 72 -8.90 -2.33 0.92
C SER A 72 -10.08 -3.17 1.42
N ARG A 73 -10.24 -4.38 0.89
CA ARG A 73 -11.33 -5.29 1.26
C ARG A 73 -11.31 -5.65 2.76
N PRO A 74 -12.49 -5.60 3.40
CA PRO A 74 -13.82 -5.14 2.93
C PRO A 74 -13.87 -3.61 2.81
N VAL A 75 -13.94 -3.10 1.56
CA VAL A 75 -13.67 -1.69 1.21
C VAL A 75 -14.55 -0.69 1.98
N ASN A 76 -15.88 -0.93 2.00
CA ASN A 76 -16.81 -0.01 2.64
C ASN A 76 -16.63 0.04 4.16
N GLN A 77 -16.37 -1.10 4.80
CA GLN A 77 -16.06 -1.20 6.22
C GLN A 77 -14.75 -0.48 6.55
N SER A 78 -13.70 -0.72 5.77
CA SER A 78 -12.39 -0.06 5.96
C SER A 78 -12.49 1.46 5.82
N ILE A 79 -13.32 1.96 4.90
CA ILE A 79 -13.59 3.40 4.75
C ILE A 79 -14.34 3.94 5.97
N MET A 80 -15.43 3.29 6.40
CA MET A 80 -16.19 3.75 7.56
C MET A 80 -15.35 3.73 8.83
N GLU A 81 -14.56 2.68 9.03
CA GLU A 81 -13.63 2.58 10.15
C GLU A 81 -12.64 3.74 10.16
N LEU A 82 -12.01 4.04 9.01
CA LEU A 82 -11.11 5.18 8.86
C LEU A 82 -11.78 6.50 9.24
N LEU A 83 -13.00 6.75 8.74
CA LEU A 83 -13.73 7.99 9.00
C LEU A 83 -14.08 8.16 10.49
N ILE A 84 -14.54 7.08 11.14
CA ILE A 84 -14.87 7.07 12.56
C ILE A 84 -13.60 7.27 13.41
N MET A 85 -12.47 6.65 13.03
CA MET A 85 -11.19 6.87 13.72
C MET A 85 -10.71 8.30 13.59
N ILE A 86 -10.80 8.92 12.40
CA ILE A 86 -10.45 10.33 12.19
C ILE A 86 -11.29 11.23 13.10
N ASP A 87 -12.62 11.02 13.16
CA ASP A 87 -13.51 11.80 14.04
C ASP A 87 -13.17 11.59 15.53
N ALA A 88 -12.83 10.35 15.93
CA ALA A 88 -12.41 10.05 17.30
C ALA A 88 -11.14 10.84 17.69
N PHE A 89 -10.10 10.88 16.84
CA PHE A 89 -8.89 11.65 17.08
C PHE A 89 -9.16 13.16 17.09
N LYS A 90 -10.01 13.66 16.21
CA LYS A 90 -10.46 15.05 16.20
C LYS A 90 -11.12 15.43 17.53
N ARG A 91 -12.02 14.59 18.04
CA ARG A 91 -12.68 14.79 19.35
C ARG A 91 -11.74 14.60 20.53
N ALA A 92 -10.70 13.79 20.39
CA ALA A 92 -9.62 13.67 21.37
C ALA A 92 -8.64 14.84 21.34
N SER A 93 -8.90 15.87 20.53
CA SER A 93 -8.08 17.08 20.39
C SER A 93 -6.66 16.77 19.87
N ALA A 94 -6.51 15.84 18.94
CA ALA A 94 -5.25 15.66 18.21
C ALA A 94 -4.85 16.98 17.52
N GLY A 95 -3.57 17.31 17.53
CA GLY A 95 -3.06 18.55 16.93
C GLY A 95 -3.11 18.50 15.41
N ARG A 96 -2.75 17.38 14.82
CA ARG A 96 -2.84 17.09 13.38
C ARG A 96 -3.15 15.62 13.15
N ILE A 97 -3.99 15.33 12.15
CA ILE A 97 -4.36 13.97 11.78
C ILE A 97 -3.95 13.75 10.32
N THR A 98 -2.95 12.91 10.09
CA THR A 98 -2.56 12.45 8.77
C THR A 98 -3.16 11.07 8.52
N ALA A 99 -4.10 10.98 7.58
CA ALA A 99 -4.61 9.69 7.11
C ALA A 99 -3.56 9.05 6.20
N VAL A 100 -2.97 7.95 6.64
CA VAL A 100 -2.03 7.15 5.85
C VAL A 100 -2.79 6.01 5.20
N VAL A 101 -3.08 6.17 3.92
CA VAL A 101 -3.94 5.27 3.13
C VAL A 101 -3.09 4.66 2.01
N PRO A 102 -2.30 3.59 2.29
CA PRO A 102 -1.39 3.01 1.31
C PRO A 102 -2.08 2.51 0.04
N TYR A 103 -3.33 2.07 0.15
CA TYR A 103 -4.22 1.76 -0.96
C TYR A 103 -5.50 2.57 -0.87
N TYR A 104 -5.80 3.33 -1.91
CA TYR A 104 -6.99 4.18 -2.00
C TYR A 104 -8.10 3.46 -2.78
N GLY A 105 -9.04 2.88 -2.05
CA GLY A 105 -10.21 2.22 -2.62
C GLY A 105 -11.07 3.20 -3.43
N TYR A 106 -11.78 2.68 -4.43
CA TYR A 106 -12.51 3.48 -5.42
C TYR A 106 -11.63 4.37 -6.32
N GLY A 107 -10.30 4.23 -6.29
CA GLY A 107 -9.37 4.98 -7.15
C GLY A 107 -9.68 4.88 -8.64
N ARG A 108 -10.24 3.74 -9.10
CA ARG A 108 -10.69 3.55 -10.50
C ARG A 108 -11.94 4.35 -10.87
N SER A 109 -12.68 4.87 -9.88
CA SER A 109 -13.88 5.69 -10.10
C SER A 109 -13.55 7.18 -10.01
N ASP A 110 -12.50 7.60 -10.76
CA ASP A 110 -11.93 8.95 -10.78
C ASP A 110 -12.60 9.89 -11.80
N LYS A 111 -13.39 9.33 -12.71
CA LYS A 111 -14.05 10.06 -13.80
C LYS A 111 -15.39 9.43 -14.16
N LYS A 112 -16.19 10.16 -14.92
CA LYS A 112 -17.40 9.64 -15.55
C LYS A 112 -17.04 8.98 -16.88
N ASP A 113 -17.04 7.68 -16.93
CA ASP A 113 -16.85 6.87 -18.15
C ASP A 113 -18.17 6.59 -18.88
N GLN A 114 -19.30 6.84 -18.22
CA GLN A 114 -20.67 6.68 -18.73
C GLN A 114 -21.57 7.80 -18.22
N PRO A 115 -22.72 8.05 -18.88
CA PRO A 115 -23.74 8.97 -18.36
C PRO A 115 -24.28 8.53 -16.99
N ARG A 116 -24.49 9.48 -16.08
CA ARG A 116 -25.17 9.30 -14.78
C ARG A 116 -24.44 8.41 -13.78
N VAL A 117 -23.14 8.20 -13.92
CA VAL A 117 -22.29 7.54 -12.91
C VAL A 117 -21.67 8.56 -11.97
N PRO A 118 -21.33 8.18 -10.73
CA PRO A 118 -20.66 9.04 -9.77
C PRO A 118 -19.15 9.18 -10.09
N ILE A 119 -18.49 10.10 -9.39
CA ILE A 119 -17.04 10.14 -9.22
C ILE A 119 -16.77 9.76 -7.75
N THR A 120 -16.73 8.46 -7.48
CA THR A 120 -16.69 7.96 -6.09
C THR A 120 -15.37 8.28 -5.42
N ALA A 121 -14.26 8.33 -6.17
CA ALA A 121 -12.97 8.76 -5.63
C ALA A 121 -13.05 10.17 -5.02
N ARG A 122 -13.78 11.11 -5.65
CA ARG A 122 -14.01 12.45 -5.12
C ARG A 122 -14.88 12.43 -3.86
N LEU A 123 -15.95 11.63 -3.85
CA LEU A 123 -16.83 11.51 -2.71
C LEU A 123 -16.05 11.05 -1.46
N ILE A 124 -15.19 10.04 -1.58
CA ILE A 124 -14.38 9.54 -0.47
C ILE A 124 -13.40 10.61 0.01
N ALA A 125 -12.78 11.37 -0.90
CA ALA A 125 -11.88 12.48 -0.54
C ALA A 125 -12.60 13.56 0.30
N ASP A 126 -13.83 13.94 -0.11
CA ASP A 126 -14.64 14.88 0.63
C ASP A 126 -15.02 14.34 2.01
N MET A 127 -15.41 13.06 2.12
CA MET A 127 -15.74 12.42 3.39
C MET A 127 -14.57 12.41 4.37
N MET A 128 -13.35 12.07 3.93
CA MET A 128 -12.13 12.11 4.77
C MET A 128 -11.86 13.53 5.26
N THR A 129 -11.99 14.52 4.40
CA THR A 129 -11.79 15.93 4.75
C THR A 129 -12.80 16.39 5.79
N VAL A 130 -14.08 16.08 5.62
CA VAL A 130 -15.17 16.44 6.55
C VAL A 130 -15.00 15.74 7.90
N ALA A 131 -14.59 14.47 7.89
CA ALA A 131 -14.30 13.73 9.12
C ALA A 131 -13.22 14.41 9.97
N GLY A 132 -12.27 15.11 9.34
CA GLY A 132 -11.27 15.90 10.05
C GLY A 132 -9.82 15.58 9.74
N ALA A 133 -9.53 14.82 8.68
CA ALA A 133 -8.18 14.63 8.21
C ALA A 133 -7.55 15.99 7.81
N ASN A 134 -6.32 16.22 8.24
CA ASN A 134 -5.55 17.42 7.89
C ASN A 134 -4.62 17.18 6.69
N ARG A 135 -4.32 15.93 6.39
CA ARG A 135 -3.42 15.50 5.31
C ARG A 135 -3.74 14.06 4.90
N LEU A 136 -3.52 13.75 3.64
CA LEU A 136 -3.47 12.37 3.13
C LEU A 136 -2.02 12.01 2.78
N LEU A 137 -1.57 10.84 3.21
CA LEU A 137 -0.37 10.17 2.72
C LEU A 137 -0.80 8.87 2.04
N THR A 138 -0.43 8.67 0.79
CA THR A 138 -0.85 7.51 -0.01
C THR A 138 0.28 7.01 -0.90
N VAL A 139 0.09 5.86 -1.55
CA VAL A 139 1.08 5.27 -2.46
C VAL A 139 0.41 4.97 -3.78
N ASP A 140 1.04 5.36 -4.89
CA ASP A 140 0.68 5.04 -6.28
C ASP A 140 -0.84 5.06 -6.55
N LEU A 141 -1.47 6.23 -6.45
CA LEU A 141 -2.87 6.41 -6.84
C LEU A 141 -3.10 5.89 -8.27
N HIS A 142 -4.23 5.24 -8.52
CA HIS A 142 -4.60 4.77 -9.86
C HIS A 142 -4.47 5.88 -10.91
N GLN A 143 -4.85 7.10 -10.55
CA GLN A 143 -4.65 8.31 -11.34
C GLN A 143 -4.14 9.44 -10.45
N GLY A 144 -2.99 10.04 -10.79
CA GLY A 144 -2.37 11.10 -9.98
C GLY A 144 -3.25 12.35 -9.80
N GLN A 145 -4.20 12.61 -10.71
CA GLN A 145 -5.14 13.73 -10.57
C GLN A 145 -6.13 13.57 -9.41
N ILE A 146 -6.26 12.39 -8.81
CA ILE A 146 -7.06 12.17 -7.60
C ILE A 146 -6.58 13.07 -6.46
N GLN A 147 -5.29 13.43 -6.41
CA GLN A 147 -4.75 14.41 -5.47
C GLN A 147 -5.55 15.74 -5.51
N GLY A 148 -5.99 16.16 -6.69
CA GLY A 148 -6.81 17.37 -6.88
C GLY A 148 -8.25 17.25 -6.39
N PHE A 149 -8.69 16.08 -5.94
CA PHE A 149 -10.01 15.90 -5.33
C PHE A 149 -10.03 16.31 -3.86
N PHE A 150 -8.88 16.37 -3.22
CA PHE A 150 -8.77 16.74 -1.81
C PHE A 150 -8.64 18.25 -1.65
N ASN A 151 -9.26 18.79 -0.60
CA ASN A 151 -9.08 20.18 -0.16
C ASN A 151 -8.04 20.28 0.97
N ILE A 152 -7.34 19.20 1.24
CA ILE A 152 -6.21 19.08 2.18
C ILE A 152 -4.96 18.67 1.41
N PRO A 153 -3.75 18.91 1.95
CA PRO A 153 -2.52 18.44 1.34
C PRO A 153 -2.52 16.92 1.13
N VAL A 154 -1.98 16.49 -0.02
CA VAL A 154 -1.80 15.07 -0.38
C VAL A 154 -0.34 14.83 -0.72
N ASP A 155 0.27 13.87 -0.03
CA ASP A 155 1.58 13.35 -0.39
C ASP A 155 1.38 11.96 -1.02
N GLU A 156 1.63 11.85 -2.32
CA GLU A 156 1.62 10.57 -3.03
C GLU A 156 3.04 10.04 -3.13
N LEU A 157 3.32 8.91 -2.45
CA LEU A 157 4.56 8.16 -2.59
C LEU A 157 4.49 7.25 -3.82
N THR A 158 5.64 6.71 -4.24
CA THR A 158 5.68 5.69 -5.30
C THR A 158 6.58 4.52 -4.91
N ALA A 159 6.10 3.30 -5.16
CA ALA A 159 6.85 2.06 -4.95
C ALA A 159 7.79 1.73 -6.13
N VAL A 160 7.81 2.54 -7.18
CA VAL A 160 8.59 2.28 -8.41
C VAL A 160 10.07 2.03 -8.09
N HIS A 161 10.67 2.79 -7.16
CA HIS A 161 12.07 2.63 -6.77
C HIS A 161 12.32 1.31 -6.03
N LEU A 162 11.43 0.90 -5.13
CA LEU A 162 11.51 -0.39 -4.42
C LEU A 162 11.37 -1.56 -5.39
N LEU A 163 10.33 -1.55 -6.22
CA LEU A 163 10.06 -2.61 -7.18
C LEU A 163 11.17 -2.72 -8.24
N SER A 164 11.64 -1.61 -8.81
CA SER A 164 12.76 -1.62 -9.77
C SER A 164 14.07 -2.05 -9.12
N GLY A 165 14.31 -1.66 -7.85
CA GLY A 165 15.48 -2.06 -7.08
C GLY A 165 15.57 -3.57 -6.91
N HIS A 166 14.44 -4.25 -6.63
CA HIS A 166 14.36 -5.71 -6.58
C HIS A 166 14.83 -6.37 -7.90
N PHE A 167 14.34 -5.90 -9.04
CA PHE A 167 14.72 -6.46 -10.33
C PHE A 167 16.14 -6.10 -10.74
N ARG A 168 16.65 -4.93 -10.32
CA ARG A 168 18.07 -4.54 -10.54
C ARG A 168 19.02 -5.51 -9.84
N GLN A 169 18.70 -5.94 -8.61
CA GLN A 169 19.51 -6.92 -7.88
C GLN A 169 19.59 -8.28 -8.60
N LYS A 170 18.55 -8.65 -9.36
CA LYS A 170 18.51 -9.90 -10.13
C LYS A 170 19.42 -9.91 -11.36
N LYS A 171 19.91 -8.74 -11.82
CA LYS A 171 20.78 -8.59 -13.00
C LYS A 171 20.24 -9.32 -14.22
N ILE A 172 18.97 -9.15 -14.54
CA ILE A 172 18.31 -9.80 -15.68
C ILE A 172 18.84 -9.18 -16.98
N GLU A 173 19.53 -9.97 -17.78
CA GLU A 173 20.06 -9.55 -19.08
C GLU A 173 18.97 -9.51 -20.15
N ASN A 174 19.16 -8.70 -21.20
CA ASN A 174 18.27 -8.57 -22.35
C ASN A 174 16.80 -8.30 -21.95
N LEU A 175 16.64 -7.34 -21.03
CA LEU A 175 15.37 -7.00 -20.40
C LEU A 175 14.56 -6.03 -21.26
N VAL A 176 13.23 -6.15 -21.22
CA VAL A 176 12.26 -5.17 -21.69
C VAL A 176 11.19 -4.95 -20.62
N VAL A 177 10.85 -3.69 -20.35
CA VAL A 177 9.72 -3.34 -19.50
C VAL A 177 8.46 -3.30 -20.37
N VAL A 178 7.38 -3.91 -19.91
CA VAL A 178 6.11 -4.01 -20.65
C VAL A 178 4.99 -3.48 -19.80
N THR A 179 4.09 -2.73 -20.41
CA THR A 179 2.92 -2.17 -19.72
C THR A 179 1.76 -1.98 -20.69
N ASP A 180 0.57 -1.68 -20.16
CA ASP A 180 -0.53 -1.18 -20.98
C ASP A 180 -0.39 0.33 -21.25
N LEU A 181 -1.25 0.86 -22.11
CA LEU A 181 -1.23 2.28 -22.49
C LEU A 181 -1.54 3.20 -21.30
N GLY A 182 -2.39 2.76 -20.36
CA GLY A 182 -2.82 3.56 -19.20
C GLY A 182 -1.67 3.84 -18.23
N PHE A 183 -0.78 2.89 -18.05
CA PHE A 183 0.35 2.99 -17.12
C PHE A 183 1.68 3.41 -17.77
N ALA A 184 1.70 3.68 -19.08
CA ALA A 184 2.93 3.92 -19.88
C ALA A 184 3.83 5.04 -19.31
N LYS A 185 3.27 6.11 -18.74
CA LYS A 185 4.06 7.21 -18.17
C LYS A 185 4.88 6.76 -16.96
N ARG A 186 4.29 5.99 -16.05
CA ARG A 186 4.98 5.44 -14.85
C ARG A 186 5.95 4.34 -15.24
N ALA A 187 5.56 3.47 -16.15
CA ALA A 187 6.42 2.41 -16.68
C ALA A 187 7.69 2.94 -17.35
N ARG A 188 7.67 4.15 -17.93
CA ARG A 188 8.87 4.81 -18.47
C ARG A 188 9.91 5.05 -17.38
N THR A 189 9.51 5.55 -16.22
CA THR A 189 10.43 5.75 -15.08
C THR A 189 11.01 4.42 -14.62
N PHE A 190 10.19 3.38 -14.54
CA PHE A 190 10.63 2.02 -14.21
C PHE A 190 11.67 1.50 -15.23
N ALA A 191 11.41 1.67 -16.52
CA ALA A 191 12.31 1.29 -17.59
C ALA A 191 13.65 2.05 -17.53
N GLN A 192 13.62 3.36 -17.24
CA GLN A 192 14.82 4.18 -17.05
C GLN A 192 15.67 3.69 -15.87
N LEU A 193 15.04 3.36 -14.73
CA LEU A 193 15.75 2.84 -13.56
C LEU A 193 16.40 1.47 -13.80
N LEU A 194 15.89 0.69 -14.73
CA LEU A 194 16.45 -0.61 -15.14
C LEU A 194 17.33 -0.54 -16.39
N GLU A 195 17.49 0.66 -16.97
CA GLU A 195 18.22 0.86 -18.24
C GLU A 195 17.70 -0.07 -19.36
N ALA A 196 16.39 -0.30 -19.38
CA ALA A 196 15.73 -1.23 -20.29
C ALA A 196 14.80 -0.50 -21.27
N PRO A 197 14.61 -1.02 -22.50
CA PRO A 197 13.59 -0.50 -23.40
C PRO A 197 12.19 -0.73 -22.86
N LEU A 198 11.25 0.11 -23.30
CA LEU A 198 9.82 0.03 -22.98
C LEU A 198 9.04 -0.52 -24.17
N ALA A 199 8.16 -1.48 -23.94
CA ALA A 199 7.15 -1.93 -24.89
C ALA A 199 5.74 -1.71 -24.30
N ILE A 200 4.78 -1.46 -25.18
CA ILE A 200 3.39 -1.18 -24.78
C ILE A 200 2.46 -2.23 -25.37
N VAL A 201 1.54 -2.73 -24.57
CA VAL A 201 0.49 -3.64 -25.01
C VAL A 201 -0.81 -2.85 -25.14
N GLU A 202 -1.32 -2.80 -26.35
CA GLU A 202 -2.57 -2.09 -26.68
C GLU A 202 -3.70 -3.09 -26.92
N LYS A 203 -4.86 -2.85 -26.31
CA LYS A 203 -6.09 -3.57 -26.60
C LYS A 203 -6.74 -3.02 -27.87
N ARG A 204 -6.79 -3.80 -28.93
CA ARG A 204 -7.44 -3.43 -30.16
C ARG A 204 -8.75 -4.21 -30.34
N ARG A 205 -9.88 -3.50 -30.33
CA ARG A 205 -11.16 -4.10 -30.71
C ARG A 205 -11.21 -4.27 -32.23
N ILE A 206 -11.40 -5.47 -32.72
CA ILE A 206 -11.59 -5.75 -34.15
C ILE A 206 -13.07 -5.94 -34.40
N GLY A 207 -13.71 -4.93 -35.03
CA GLY A 207 -15.11 -4.98 -35.48
C GLY A 207 -16.16 -4.76 -34.40
N ASN A 208 -17.43 -4.74 -34.82
CA ASN A 208 -18.61 -4.54 -33.97
C ASN A 208 -19.09 -5.82 -33.26
N GLN A 209 -18.31 -6.89 -33.27
CA GLN A 209 -18.67 -8.13 -32.59
C GLN A 209 -17.93 -8.26 -31.26
N ASP A 210 -18.65 -8.49 -30.19
CA ASP A 210 -18.26 -8.51 -28.78
C ASP A 210 -17.18 -9.53 -28.35
N ARG A 211 -16.39 -10.12 -29.27
CA ARG A 211 -15.68 -11.37 -28.93
C ARG A 211 -14.21 -11.53 -29.31
N THR A 212 -13.50 -10.54 -29.82
CA THR A 212 -12.05 -10.74 -30.04
C THR A 212 -11.23 -9.50 -29.67
N GLU A 213 -10.77 -9.44 -28.44
CA GLU A 213 -9.69 -8.52 -28.07
C GLU A 213 -8.36 -9.09 -28.56
N VAL A 214 -7.78 -8.52 -29.61
CA VAL A 214 -6.40 -8.80 -29.99
C VAL A 214 -5.52 -7.80 -29.29
N LEU A 215 -4.57 -8.30 -28.50
CA LEU A 215 -3.51 -7.48 -27.92
C LEU A 215 -2.43 -7.29 -28.98
N ASN A 216 -2.12 -6.03 -29.30
CA ASN A 216 -1.01 -5.66 -30.15
C ASN A 216 0.17 -5.23 -29.25
N VAL A 217 1.36 -5.76 -29.51
CA VAL A 217 2.58 -5.39 -28.78
C VAL A 217 3.37 -4.39 -29.61
N ILE A 218 3.55 -3.20 -29.07
CA ILE A 218 4.31 -2.12 -29.71
C ILE A 218 5.69 -2.07 -29.04
N GLY A 219 6.72 -2.37 -29.78
CA GLY A 219 8.09 -2.44 -29.31
C GLY A 219 8.75 -3.78 -29.63
N ASP A 220 10.06 -3.84 -29.50
CA ASP A 220 10.84 -5.05 -29.75
C ASP A 220 10.93 -5.90 -28.48
N VAL A 221 10.24 -7.05 -28.48
CA VAL A 221 10.16 -7.98 -27.35
C VAL A 221 10.70 -9.38 -27.67
N LYS A 222 10.91 -9.70 -28.97
CA LYS A 222 11.28 -11.03 -29.41
C LYS A 222 12.64 -11.46 -28.84
N GLY A 223 12.69 -12.63 -28.23
CA GLY A 223 13.90 -13.20 -27.63
C GLY A 223 14.35 -12.50 -26.36
N LYS A 224 13.56 -11.52 -25.83
CA LYS A 224 13.87 -10.79 -24.59
C LYS A 224 13.23 -11.43 -23.38
N ARG A 225 13.67 -10.98 -22.20
CA ARG A 225 13.02 -11.21 -20.90
C ARG A 225 12.16 -9.99 -20.58
N ALA A 226 10.93 -10.19 -20.16
CA ALA A 226 9.97 -9.12 -19.93
C ALA A 226 9.63 -8.94 -18.45
N ILE A 227 9.56 -7.69 -17.99
CA ILE A 227 8.89 -7.33 -16.72
C ILE A 227 7.62 -6.57 -17.07
N ILE A 228 6.47 -7.14 -16.72
CA ILE A 228 5.16 -6.51 -16.88
C ILE A 228 4.91 -5.64 -15.65
N VAL A 229 4.64 -4.34 -15.85
CA VAL A 229 4.44 -3.37 -14.75
C VAL A 229 3.05 -2.76 -14.82
N ASP A 230 2.39 -2.64 -13.65
CA ASP A 230 1.07 -2.03 -13.49
C ASP A 230 0.96 -1.38 -12.11
N ASP A 231 -0.11 -0.60 -11.84
CA ASP A 231 -0.38 -0.07 -10.51
C ASP A 231 -0.99 -1.14 -9.59
N GLU A 232 -1.91 -1.97 -10.11
CA GLU A 232 -2.56 -3.00 -9.31
C GLU A 232 -2.83 -4.28 -10.09
N ILE A 233 -2.83 -5.40 -9.37
CA ILE A 233 -3.29 -6.70 -9.86
C ILE A 233 -4.57 -7.06 -9.10
N ASP A 234 -5.71 -6.98 -9.80
CA ASP A 234 -7.01 -7.34 -9.24
C ASP A 234 -7.32 -8.82 -9.55
N THR A 235 -8.13 -9.13 -10.53
CA THR A 235 -8.46 -10.53 -10.90
C THR A 235 -7.38 -11.23 -11.72
N GLY A 236 -6.31 -10.55 -12.07
CA GLY A 236 -5.22 -11.06 -12.91
C GLY A 236 -5.57 -11.23 -14.39
N GLY A 237 -6.80 -10.93 -14.82
CA GLY A 237 -7.23 -11.17 -16.20
C GLY A 237 -6.38 -10.42 -17.23
N THR A 238 -6.18 -9.12 -17.06
CA THR A 238 -5.34 -8.28 -17.92
C THR A 238 -3.89 -8.79 -17.95
N LEU A 239 -3.33 -9.11 -16.78
CA LEU A 239 -1.97 -9.63 -16.65
C LEU A 239 -1.78 -10.91 -17.49
N ILE A 240 -2.69 -11.87 -17.39
CA ILE A 240 -2.60 -13.12 -18.13
C ILE A 240 -2.78 -12.92 -19.63
N GLN A 241 -3.65 -12.00 -20.06
CA GLN A 241 -3.77 -11.65 -21.47
C GLN A 241 -2.45 -11.08 -22.02
N ILE A 242 -1.77 -10.21 -21.27
CA ILE A 242 -0.46 -9.67 -21.63
C ILE A 242 0.59 -10.79 -21.70
N VAL A 243 0.65 -11.67 -20.70
CA VAL A 243 1.55 -12.85 -20.70
C VAL A 243 1.36 -13.70 -21.97
N ASN A 244 0.13 -14.02 -22.31
CA ASN A 244 -0.17 -14.82 -23.50
C ASN A 244 0.19 -14.10 -24.82
N ALA A 245 0.04 -12.78 -24.88
CA ALA A 245 0.47 -11.98 -26.03
C ALA A 245 2.00 -12.00 -26.19
N LEU A 246 2.73 -11.78 -25.08
CA LEU A 246 4.19 -11.79 -25.07
C LEU A 246 4.79 -13.16 -25.42
N GLN A 247 4.13 -14.26 -24.99
CA GLN A 247 4.54 -15.60 -25.40
C GLN A 247 4.42 -15.80 -26.93
N ARG A 248 3.34 -15.31 -27.54
CA ARG A 248 3.17 -15.38 -29.01
C ARG A 248 4.21 -14.55 -29.76
N GLU A 249 4.66 -13.44 -29.18
CA GLU A 249 5.72 -12.58 -29.73
C GLU A 249 7.15 -13.12 -29.45
N GLY A 250 7.28 -14.27 -28.79
CA GLY A 250 8.55 -14.94 -28.58
C GLY A 250 9.39 -14.37 -27.42
N VAL A 251 8.75 -13.82 -26.40
CA VAL A 251 9.40 -13.48 -25.11
C VAL A 251 9.82 -14.79 -24.44
N THR A 252 11.05 -14.82 -23.91
CA THR A 252 11.67 -16.05 -23.38
C THR A 252 11.37 -16.28 -21.90
N GLU A 253 11.21 -15.21 -21.14
CA GLU A 253 11.01 -15.26 -19.69
C GLU A 253 10.21 -14.05 -19.23
N MET A 254 9.28 -14.23 -18.32
CA MET A 254 8.36 -13.17 -17.90
C MET A 254 8.26 -13.04 -16.40
N TYR A 255 8.30 -11.80 -15.95
CA TYR A 255 8.06 -11.35 -14.59
C TYR A 255 6.94 -10.33 -14.58
N ALA A 256 6.34 -10.07 -13.44
CA ALA A 256 5.39 -8.99 -13.27
C ALA A 256 5.63 -8.26 -11.96
N CYS A 257 5.22 -7.01 -11.88
CA CYS A 257 5.09 -6.32 -10.60
C CYS A 257 3.96 -5.30 -10.60
N ALA A 258 3.42 -5.07 -9.42
CA ALA A 258 2.46 -4.02 -9.15
C ALA A 258 2.59 -3.54 -7.72
N THR A 259 2.22 -2.28 -7.49
CA THR A 259 2.19 -1.73 -6.13
C THR A 259 1.09 -2.39 -5.31
N HIS A 260 -0.11 -2.54 -5.88
CA HIS A 260 -1.28 -2.99 -5.14
C HIS A 260 -1.71 -4.41 -5.50
N ALA A 261 -1.60 -5.30 -4.51
CA ALA A 261 -2.01 -6.69 -4.63
C ALA A 261 -3.47 -6.87 -4.18
N VAL A 262 -4.44 -6.46 -5.01
CA VAL A 262 -5.87 -6.65 -4.71
C VAL A 262 -6.19 -8.15 -4.69
N LEU A 263 -5.64 -8.92 -5.62
CA LEU A 263 -5.70 -10.38 -5.74
C LEU A 263 -7.10 -10.96 -5.49
N SER A 264 -8.10 -10.35 -6.11
CA SER A 264 -9.46 -10.90 -6.14
C SER A 264 -9.46 -12.24 -6.90
N ASP A 265 -10.23 -13.19 -6.39
CA ASP A 265 -10.32 -14.51 -7.02
C ASP A 265 -10.77 -14.41 -8.49
N PRO A 266 -10.19 -15.17 -9.39
CA PRO A 266 -9.17 -16.22 -9.21
C PRO A 266 -7.74 -15.78 -9.58
N ALA A 267 -7.26 -14.62 -9.10
CA ALA A 267 -5.95 -14.05 -9.49
C ALA A 267 -4.78 -14.99 -9.16
N VAL A 268 -4.79 -15.58 -7.96
CA VAL A 268 -3.67 -16.41 -7.47
C VAL A 268 -3.53 -17.67 -8.31
N GLU A 269 -4.64 -18.35 -8.61
CA GLU A 269 -4.66 -19.52 -9.47
C GLU A 269 -4.16 -19.18 -10.89
N ARG A 270 -4.66 -18.08 -11.46
CA ARG A 270 -4.22 -17.61 -12.78
C ARG A 270 -2.73 -17.32 -12.83
N ILE A 271 -2.18 -16.69 -11.80
CA ILE A 271 -0.74 -16.42 -11.68
C ILE A 271 0.02 -17.75 -11.57
N ALA A 272 -0.44 -18.67 -10.73
CA ALA A 272 0.22 -19.96 -10.52
C ALA A 272 0.31 -20.79 -11.81
N GLU A 273 -0.75 -20.79 -12.62
CA GLU A 273 -0.85 -21.53 -13.89
C GLU A 273 -0.16 -20.82 -15.07
N SER A 274 0.17 -19.53 -14.93
CA SER A 274 0.75 -18.73 -16.02
C SER A 274 2.21 -19.06 -16.30
N ALA A 275 2.75 -18.51 -17.39
CA ALA A 275 4.17 -18.58 -17.71
C ALA A 275 5.05 -17.56 -16.96
N LEU A 276 4.49 -16.82 -16.00
CA LEU A 276 5.26 -15.93 -15.13
C LEU A 276 6.21 -16.71 -14.24
N ARG A 277 7.42 -16.25 -14.10
CA ARG A 277 8.39 -16.77 -13.13
C ARG A 277 8.13 -16.24 -11.72
N GLU A 278 7.83 -14.94 -11.64
CA GLU A 278 7.66 -14.23 -10.38
C GLU A 278 6.73 -13.04 -10.57
N VAL A 279 5.92 -12.76 -9.56
CA VAL A 279 5.08 -11.58 -9.45
C VAL A 279 5.48 -10.87 -8.15
N VAL A 280 5.99 -9.65 -8.27
CA VAL A 280 6.43 -8.86 -7.13
C VAL A 280 5.38 -7.81 -6.80
N VAL A 281 4.93 -7.78 -5.57
CA VAL A 281 3.90 -6.83 -5.10
C VAL A 281 4.33 -6.22 -3.77
N THR A 282 3.58 -5.22 -3.30
CA THR A 282 3.84 -4.63 -1.98
C THR A 282 2.77 -5.03 -0.97
N ASP A 283 3.03 -4.74 0.29
CA ASP A 283 2.10 -4.90 1.41
C ASP A 283 1.17 -3.69 1.62
N SER A 284 0.97 -2.86 0.59
CA SER A 284 -0.04 -1.77 0.61
C SER A 284 -1.44 -2.25 0.94
N ILE A 285 -1.74 -3.49 0.57
CA ILE A 285 -2.94 -4.27 0.90
C ILE A 285 -2.46 -5.52 1.64
N PRO A 286 -3.10 -5.92 2.74
CA PRO A 286 -2.72 -7.15 3.43
C PRO A 286 -2.96 -8.36 2.52
N ILE A 287 -1.93 -9.19 2.39
CA ILE A 287 -2.02 -10.42 1.61
C ILE A 287 -2.13 -11.57 2.61
N PRO A 288 -3.24 -12.31 2.63
CA PRO A 288 -3.41 -13.45 3.51
C PRO A 288 -2.31 -14.51 3.30
N PRO A 289 -1.89 -15.25 4.35
CA PRO A 289 -0.81 -16.23 4.25
C PRO A 289 -1.02 -17.27 3.12
N GLU A 290 -2.25 -17.70 2.89
CA GLU A 290 -2.61 -18.65 1.85
C GLU A 290 -2.45 -18.10 0.41
N LYS A 291 -2.40 -16.78 0.25
CA LYS A 291 -2.13 -16.10 -1.02
C LYS A 291 -0.67 -15.69 -1.18
N ARG A 292 0.16 -15.86 -0.12
CA ARG A 292 1.61 -15.59 -0.16
C ARG A 292 2.36 -16.83 -0.66
N GLY A 293 3.47 -16.63 -1.32
CA GLY A 293 4.35 -17.72 -1.79
C GLY A 293 4.08 -18.15 -3.22
N GLY A 294 4.61 -19.31 -3.60
CA GLY A 294 4.62 -19.73 -5.00
C GLY A 294 5.37 -18.73 -5.88
N LYS A 295 4.67 -18.11 -6.83
CA LYS A 295 5.24 -17.07 -7.69
C LYS A 295 5.10 -15.65 -7.13
N ILE A 296 4.35 -15.44 -6.05
CA ILE A 296 4.09 -14.12 -5.48
C ILE A 296 5.10 -13.81 -4.40
N LYS A 297 5.84 -12.72 -4.59
CA LYS A 297 6.77 -12.14 -3.62
C LYS A 297 6.25 -10.78 -3.16
N VAL A 298 6.32 -10.54 -1.86
CA VAL A 298 5.87 -9.29 -1.23
C VAL A 298 7.08 -8.48 -0.78
N ILE A 299 7.09 -7.18 -1.09
CA ILE A 299 8.07 -6.21 -0.59
C ILE A 299 7.33 -5.23 0.32
N SER A 300 7.89 -4.96 1.51
CA SER A 300 7.23 -4.08 2.46
C SER A 300 7.39 -2.61 2.08
N LEU A 301 6.30 -1.84 2.23
CA LEU A 301 6.29 -0.38 2.15
C LEU A 301 6.63 0.29 3.49
N ALA A 302 6.83 -0.49 4.56
CA ALA A 302 7.05 0.06 5.89
C ALA A 302 8.21 1.06 5.95
N PRO A 303 9.40 0.80 5.38
CA PRO A 303 10.49 1.78 5.38
C PRO A 303 10.14 3.07 4.63
N LEU A 304 9.52 2.96 3.45
CA LEU A 304 9.14 4.10 2.63
C LEU A 304 8.10 5.00 3.34
N ILE A 305 7.08 4.40 3.93
CA ILE A 305 6.04 5.13 4.67
C ILE A 305 6.61 5.73 5.95
N ALA A 306 7.45 5.00 6.68
CA ALA A 306 8.12 5.48 7.89
C ALA A 306 8.96 6.73 7.65
N GLU A 307 9.79 6.73 6.61
CA GLU A 307 10.58 7.88 6.19
C GLU A 307 9.70 9.09 5.82
N ALA A 308 8.58 8.84 5.12
CA ALA A 308 7.63 9.90 4.80
C ALA A 308 6.97 10.48 6.06
N ILE A 309 6.59 9.64 7.02
CA ILE A 309 6.03 10.05 8.32
C ILE A 309 6.99 10.99 9.03
N VAL A 310 8.27 10.62 9.18
CA VAL A 310 9.29 11.44 9.85
C VAL A 310 9.46 12.79 9.14
N ARG A 311 9.51 12.80 7.81
CA ARG A 311 9.64 14.03 7.02
C ARG A 311 8.43 14.94 7.16
N ILE A 312 7.22 14.40 7.08
CA ILE A 312 5.97 15.15 7.28
C ILE A 312 5.93 15.76 8.69
N HIS A 313 6.27 14.96 9.70
CA HIS A 313 6.30 15.43 11.08
C HIS A 313 7.27 16.59 11.27
N ARG A 314 8.46 16.48 10.69
CA ARG A 314 9.52 17.52 10.77
C ARG A 314 9.36 18.67 9.79
N GLY A 315 8.31 18.72 9.00
CA GLY A 315 8.12 19.74 7.96
C GLY A 315 9.16 19.68 6.83
N GLN A 316 9.76 18.51 6.59
CA GLN A 316 10.74 18.29 5.54
C GLN A 316 10.08 17.86 4.22
N SER A 317 10.79 18.02 3.09
CA SER A 317 10.29 17.62 1.78
C SER A 317 10.19 16.10 1.64
N VAL A 318 8.97 15.61 1.37
CA VAL A 318 8.72 14.21 1.00
C VAL A 318 9.24 13.92 -0.42
N GLY A 319 9.23 14.93 -1.31
CA GLY A 319 9.75 14.79 -2.68
C GLY A 319 11.22 14.37 -2.76
N ALA A 320 12.01 14.65 -1.73
CA ALA A 320 13.40 14.21 -1.66
C ALA A 320 13.56 12.68 -1.60
N LEU A 321 12.52 11.93 -1.19
CA LEU A 321 12.53 10.46 -1.22
C LEU A 321 12.56 9.89 -2.64
N PHE A 322 12.19 10.68 -3.65
CA PHE A 322 12.15 10.26 -5.05
C PHE A 322 13.37 10.72 -5.86
N THR A 323 14.12 11.68 -5.33
CA THR A 323 15.31 12.25 -5.99
C THR A 323 16.62 11.79 -5.36
N SER A 324 16.59 11.37 -4.10
CA SER A 324 17.76 10.89 -3.38
C SER A 324 17.93 9.39 -3.58
N GLU A 325 18.78 9.07 -4.48
CA GLU A 325 19.81 8.06 -4.49
C GLU A 325 19.49 6.61 -4.08
N VAL A 326 20.06 5.76 -4.85
CA VAL A 326 20.23 4.32 -4.73
C VAL A 326 20.45 3.82 -3.28
N HIS A 327 21.02 4.62 -2.39
CA HIS A 327 21.30 4.24 -1.01
C HIS A 327 20.03 4.00 -0.16
N VAL A 328 19.09 4.94 -0.16
CA VAL A 328 17.84 4.80 0.63
C VAL A 328 17.03 3.59 0.16
N THR A 329 17.00 3.37 -1.16
CA THR A 329 16.31 2.20 -1.73
C THR A 329 17.03 0.88 -1.38
N GLN A 330 18.36 0.87 -1.33
CA GLN A 330 19.13 -0.31 -0.93
C GLN A 330 18.94 -0.64 0.54
N GLU A 331 18.94 0.34 1.42
CA GLU A 331 18.67 0.14 2.86
C GLU A 331 17.25 -0.37 3.11
N MET A 332 16.25 0.19 2.40
CA MET A 332 14.86 -0.28 2.47
C MET A 332 14.71 -1.74 2.01
N LEU A 333 15.41 -2.14 0.94
CA LEU A 333 15.40 -3.52 0.45
C LEU A 333 16.14 -4.49 1.36
N LEU A 334 17.24 -4.04 1.99
CA LEU A 334 17.98 -4.83 2.96
C LEU A 334 17.17 -5.03 4.26
N TRP A 335 16.38 -4.04 4.66
CA TRP A 335 15.49 -4.16 5.81
C TRP A 335 14.43 -5.24 5.60
N ASP A 336 13.88 -5.35 4.40
CA ASP A 336 12.89 -6.37 4.03
C ASP A 336 13.47 -7.80 4.14
N VAL A 337 14.73 -7.97 3.72
CA VAL A 337 15.46 -9.24 3.82
C VAL A 337 15.78 -9.60 5.28
N GLU A 338 16.17 -8.62 6.11
CA GLU A 338 16.44 -8.84 7.54
C GLU A 338 15.18 -9.06 8.37
N GLY A 339 14.06 -8.47 7.97
CA GLY A 339 12.74 -8.66 8.60
C GLY A 339 12.21 -10.08 8.45
N ASP A 340 12.54 -10.76 7.37
CA ASP A 340 12.18 -12.17 7.11
C ASP A 340 13.16 -13.16 7.77
N SER A 341 14.35 -12.73 8.18
CA SER A 341 15.38 -13.56 8.84
C SER A 341 15.30 -13.60 10.37
N GLY A 342 14.10 -13.44 10.96
CA GLY A 342 13.83 -13.89 12.32
C GLY A 342 14.73 -13.27 13.40
N ARG A 343 14.73 -11.95 13.58
CA ARG A 343 15.07 -11.42 14.91
C ARG A 343 14.00 -11.92 15.88
N PRO A 344 14.38 -12.64 16.98
CA PRO A 344 13.41 -13.02 17.97
C PRO A 344 12.73 -11.75 18.47
N ALA A 345 11.39 -11.74 18.44
CA ALA A 345 10.63 -10.71 19.13
C ALA A 345 11.20 -10.56 20.55
N PRO A 346 11.36 -9.35 21.09
CA PRO A 346 11.70 -9.22 22.49
C PRO A 346 10.70 -10.04 23.27
N HIS A 347 11.21 -10.98 24.12
CA HIS A 347 10.40 -11.78 25.02
C HIS A 347 9.55 -10.82 25.85
N VAL A 348 8.27 -10.74 25.52
CA VAL A 348 7.28 -10.24 26.46
C VAL A 348 7.04 -11.42 27.38
N ASP A 349 7.66 -11.41 28.55
CA ASP A 349 7.33 -12.30 29.66
C ASP A 349 5.87 -12.03 30.06
N GLY A 350 4.98 -12.69 29.36
CA GLY A 350 3.57 -12.76 29.65
C GLY A 350 3.27 -13.98 30.51
N ASN A 351 3.65 -13.91 31.78
CA ASN A 351 3.01 -14.79 32.75
C ASN A 351 1.60 -14.24 32.97
N PRO A 352 0.52 -15.03 32.77
CA PRO A 352 -0.81 -14.59 33.15
C PRO A 352 -0.81 -14.45 34.68
N PRO A 353 -1.33 -13.35 35.26
CA PRO A 353 -1.51 -13.25 36.70
C PRO A 353 -2.42 -14.39 37.15
N GLY A 354 -1.97 -15.07 38.20
CA GLY A 354 -2.64 -16.22 38.78
C GLY A 354 -4.10 -15.91 39.13
N SER A 355 -4.90 -16.91 38.92
CA SER A 355 -6.26 -17.01 39.43
C SER A 355 -6.24 -16.88 40.96
N ASP A 356 -6.56 -15.70 41.47
CA ASP A 356 -7.07 -15.54 42.82
C ASP A 356 -8.51 -15.08 42.74
N SER A 357 -9.32 -15.99 43.25
CA SER A 357 -10.72 -15.81 43.56
C SER A 357 -10.94 -14.65 44.52
N ASP A 358 -11.62 -13.60 44.06
CA ASP A 358 -12.48 -12.80 44.91
C ASP A 358 -13.67 -12.24 44.08
N SER A 359 -14.72 -13.01 44.17
CA SER A 359 -16.09 -12.57 43.90
C SER A 359 -16.47 -11.53 44.95
N HIS A 360 -16.63 -10.26 44.51
CA HIS A 360 -17.62 -9.31 45.07
C HIS A 360 -17.45 -7.95 44.41
N PHE A 361 -18.56 -7.37 44.07
CA PHE A 361 -18.81 -6.03 43.48
C PHE A 361 -19.09 -5.99 41.97
N LEU A 362 -20.30 -6.41 41.60
CA LEU A 362 -21.03 -5.86 40.47
C LEU A 362 -22.55 -5.91 40.82
N GLU A 363 -23.02 -4.93 41.54
CA GLU A 363 -24.43 -4.48 41.51
C GLU A 363 -24.41 -2.96 41.54
N ASP A 364 -25.31 -2.40 40.70
CA ASP A 364 -25.66 -0.99 40.55
C ASP A 364 -24.90 -0.15 39.53
N GLN A 365 -25.36 -0.23 38.27
CA GLN A 365 -25.55 0.98 37.44
C GLN A 365 -26.76 0.79 36.50
N PRO A 366 -27.63 1.80 36.36
CA PRO A 366 -28.88 1.72 35.58
C PRO A 366 -28.60 1.91 34.07
N PRO A 367 -29.52 1.42 33.21
CA PRO A 367 -29.37 1.52 31.74
C PRO A 367 -29.67 2.94 31.26
N LEU A 368 -28.84 3.42 30.32
CA LEU A 368 -29.18 4.50 29.40
C LEU A 368 -29.42 3.92 28.02
#